data_a6c6de75887eead8ac1708ea54ae42c6
#
_entry.id   a6c6de75887eead8ac1708ea54ae42c6
#
_cell.length_a   1.000
_cell.length_b   1.000
_cell.length_c   1.000
_cell.angle_alpha   90.00
_cell.angle_beta   90.00
_cell.angle_gamma   90.00
#
_symmetry.space_group_name_H-M   'P 1'
#
loop_
_entity.id
_entity.type
_entity.pdbx_description
1 polymer ?
#
loop_
_entity_poly.entity_id
_entity_poly.type
_entity_poly.pdbx_seq_one_letter_code
_entity_poly.pdbx_strand_id
1 'polypeptide(L)'
;MLSALIRALFDAINRESPQQRGMRLLHANLTATQRRQHDQFRYFDVIGGSSGRRYRIRHGDAMNVDVLDEYGRRLYRLCFFPRGRLATGDVMLAQKLALEAFEAEAVAVAHKLPASYGERL
;
A
#
# COMPACT_ATOMS: atom_id res chain seq x y z
N MET A 1 -20.71 34.43 -12.29
CA MET A 1 -20.35 34.02 -10.93
C MET A 1 -20.31 32.51 -10.78
N LEU A 2 -21.40 31.81 -11.12
CA LEU A 2 -21.43 30.36 -11.01
C LEU A 2 -20.37 29.66 -11.88
N SER A 3 -20.19 30.15 -13.10
CA SER A 3 -19.18 29.57 -14.01
C SER A 3 -17.76 29.78 -13.50
N ALA A 4 -17.46 30.89 -12.83
CA ALA A 4 -16.15 31.11 -12.23
C ALA A 4 -15.91 30.18 -11.05
N LEU A 5 -16.93 29.89 -10.26
CA LEU A 5 -16.85 28.95 -9.15
C LEU A 5 -16.64 27.52 -9.65
N ILE A 6 -17.38 27.11 -10.67
CA ILE A 6 -17.23 25.79 -11.30
C ILE A 6 -15.83 25.64 -11.87
N ARG A 7 -15.32 26.65 -12.56
CA ARG A 7 -13.97 26.64 -13.11
C ARG A 7 -12.92 26.51 -12.00
N ALA A 8 -13.09 27.25 -10.91
CA ALA A 8 -12.17 27.15 -9.77
C ALA A 8 -12.16 25.75 -9.17
N LEU A 9 -13.32 25.09 -9.08
CA LEU A 9 -13.42 23.71 -8.61
C LEU A 9 -12.69 22.74 -9.56
N PHE A 10 -12.90 22.87 -10.86
CA PHE A 10 -12.19 22.05 -11.85
C PHE A 10 -10.68 22.27 -11.76
N ASP A 11 -10.24 23.51 -11.62
CA ASP A 11 -8.81 23.81 -11.51
C ASP A 11 -8.23 23.21 -10.24
N ALA A 12 -8.97 23.26 -9.13
CA ALA A 12 -8.53 22.66 -7.87
C ALA A 12 -8.39 21.14 -8.00
N ILE A 13 -9.35 20.47 -8.66
CA ILE A 13 -9.29 19.03 -8.91
C ILE A 13 -8.10 18.69 -9.80
N ASN A 14 -7.90 19.47 -10.87
CA ASN A 14 -6.81 19.24 -11.83
C ASN A 14 -5.43 19.54 -11.25
N ARG A 15 -5.36 20.23 -10.12
CA ARG A 15 -4.09 20.50 -9.42
C ARG A 15 -3.73 19.43 -8.42
N GLU A 16 -4.53 18.35 -8.33
CA GLU A 16 -4.21 17.23 -7.48
C GLU A 16 -2.83 16.67 -7.88
N SER A 17 -1.92 16.55 -6.92
CA SER A 17 -0.60 16.00 -7.17
C SER A 17 -0.69 14.49 -7.43
N PRO A 18 0.33 13.88 -8.08
CA PRO A 18 0.38 12.42 -8.21
C PRO A 18 0.31 11.71 -6.86
N GLN A 19 0.94 12.27 -5.81
CA GLN A 19 0.89 11.70 -4.47
C GLN A 19 -0.52 11.71 -3.89
N GLN A 20 -1.22 12.83 -4.03
CA GLN A 20 -2.60 12.95 -3.57
C GLN A 20 -3.53 12.01 -4.32
N ARG A 21 -3.37 11.92 -5.64
CA ARG A 21 -4.17 11.02 -6.48
C ARG A 21 -3.93 9.56 -6.10
N GLY A 22 -2.67 9.18 -5.92
CA GLY A 22 -2.32 7.83 -5.51
C GLY A 22 -2.95 7.46 -4.17
N MET A 23 -2.89 8.35 -3.21
CA MET A 23 -3.48 8.13 -1.88
C MET A 23 -5.00 8.03 -1.96
N ARG A 24 -5.63 8.88 -2.77
CA ARG A 24 -7.08 8.82 -2.98
C ARG A 24 -7.50 7.49 -3.60
N LEU A 25 -6.77 7.02 -4.61
CA LEU A 25 -7.05 5.74 -5.25
C LEU A 25 -6.83 4.57 -4.28
N LEU A 26 -5.77 4.62 -3.50
CA LEU A 26 -5.54 3.61 -2.46
C LEU A 26 -6.75 3.54 -1.53
N HIS A 27 -7.14 4.67 -0.93
CA HIS A 27 -8.25 4.69 0.04
C HIS A 27 -9.56 4.21 -0.57
N ALA A 28 -9.82 4.54 -1.84
CA ALA A 28 -11.02 4.09 -2.53
C ALA A 28 -11.07 2.57 -2.72
N ASN A 29 -9.92 1.91 -2.68
CA ASN A 29 -9.80 0.46 -2.89
C ASN A 29 -9.50 -0.31 -1.60
N LEU A 30 -9.48 0.34 -0.46
CA LEU A 30 -9.36 -0.33 0.83
C LEU A 30 -10.72 -0.73 1.37
N THR A 31 -10.79 -1.85 2.09
CA THR A 31 -11.98 -2.19 2.87
C THR A 31 -12.13 -1.17 4.02
N ALA A 32 -13.29 -1.13 4.64
CA ALA A 32 -13.51 -0.24 5.78
C ALA A 32 -12.52 -0.54 6.92
N THR A 33 -12.25 -1.81 7.18
CA THR A 33 -11.26 -2.21 8.20
C THR A 33 -9.86 -1.75 7.82
N GLN A 34 -9.46 -1.94 6.57
CA GLN A 34 -8.14 -1.52 6.09
C GLN A 34 -7.98 0.00 6.15
N ARG A 35 -9.03 0.76 5.81
CA ARG A 35 -8.99 2.22 5.93
C ARG A 35 -8.79 2.66 7.37
N ARG A 36 -9.49 2.04 8.31
CA ARG A 36 -9.31 2.35 9.74
C ARG A 36 -7.90 2.05 10.20
N GLN A 37 -7.35 0.90 9.80
CA GLN A 37 -5.97 0.55 10.13
C GLN A 37 -4.99 1.59 9.58
N HIS A 38 -5.12 1.95 8.31
CA HIS A 38 -4.22 2.91 7.69
C HIS A 38 -4.33 4.30 8.33
N ASP A 39 -5.55 4.75 8.62
CA ASP A 39 -5.76 6.05 9.25
C ASP A 39 -5.19 6.10 10.66
N GLN A 40 -5.33 5.01 11.41
CA GLN A 40 -4.97 4.97 12.82
C GLN A 40 -3.52 4.56 13.06
N PHE A 41 -3.01 3.60 12.29
CA PHE A 41 -1.71 2.97 12.54
C PHE A 41 -0.71 3.14 11.39
N ARG A 42 -1.11 3.71 10.28
CA ARG A 42 -0.27 3.88 9.09
C ARG A 42 0.17 2.55 8.49
N TYR A 43 -0.66 1.54 8.60
CA TYR A 43 -0.54 0.26 7.90
C TYR A 43 -1.92 -0.34 7.70
N PHE A 44 -2.02 -1.31 6.82
CA PHE A 44 -3.22 -2.15 6.72
C PHE A 44 -2.81 -3.59 6.37
N ASP A 45 -3.64 -4.53 6.79
CA ASP A 45 -3.37 -5.95 6.56
C ASP A 45 -4.18 -6.46 5.36
N VAL A 46 -3.54 -7.37 4.59
CA VAL A 46 -4.17 -8.08 3.50
C VAL A 46 -4.00 -9.57 3.72
N ILE A 47 -4.92 -10.35 3.15
CA ILE A 47 -4.85 -11.80 3.21
C ILE A 47 -4.43 -12.31 1.85
N GLY A 48 -3.38 -13.13 1.82
CA GLY A 48 -2.90 -13.74 0.60
C GLY A 48 -3.98 -14.60 -0.06
N GLY A 49 -4.20 -14.38 -1.35
CA GLY A 49 -5.30 -15.02 -2.06
C GLY A 49 -5.16 -16.52 -2.22
N SER A 50 -3.93 -17.04 -2.20
CA SER A 50 -3.66 -18.48 -2.34
C SER A 50 -3.45 -19.16 -1.01
N SER A 51 -2.69 -18.53 -0.10
CA SER A 51 -2.23 -19.19 1.13
C SER A 51 -3.08 -18.86 2.35
N GLY A 52 -3.84 -17.77 2.31
CA GLY A 52 -4.50 -17.24 3.51
C GLY A 52 -3.55 -16.57 4.48
N ARG A 53 -2.28 -16.41 4.11
CA ARG A 53 -1.25 -15.79 4.94
C ARG A 53 -1.56 -14.30 5.11
N ARG A 54 -1.26 -13.74 6.28
CA ARG A 54 -1.49 -12.33 6.55
C ARG A 54 -0.23 -11.52 6.26
N TYR A 55 -0.41 -10.47 5.49
CA TYR A 55 0.64 -9.51 5.15
C TYR A 55 0.25 -8.15 5.68
N ARG A 56 1.22 -7.39 6.13
CA ARG A 56 1.00 -6.01 6.59
C ARG A 56 1.72 -5.06 5.66
N ILE A 57 0.96 -4.16 5.04
CA ILE A 57 1.52 -3.15 4.17
C ILE A 57 1.62 -1.86 4.98
N ARG A 58 2.86 -1.48 5.34
CA ARG A 58 3.13 -0.24 6.07
C ARG A 58 3.18 0.91 5.08
N HIS A 59 2.80 2.09 5.55
CA HIS A 59 2.83 3.28 4.72
C HIS A 59 4.25 3.50 4.19
N GLY A 60 4.38 3.56 2.88
CA GLY A 60 5.66 3.72 2.21
C GLY A 60 5.68 3.01 0.88
N ASP A 61 6.82 3.10 0.18
CA ASP A 61 6.98 2.53 -1.15
C ASP A 61 8.18 1.57 -1.25
N ALA A 62 8.89 1.33 -0.15
CA ALA A 62 10.04 0.44 -0.12
C ALA A 62 10.14 -0.25 1.23
N MET A 63 10.47 -1.54 1.22
CA MET A 63 10.65 -2.37 2.42
C MET A 63 9.47 -2.28 3.38
N ASN A 64 8.29 -2.14 2.84
CA ASN A 64 7.08 -1.79 3.60
C ASN A 64 6.09 -2.95 3.74
N VAL A 65 6.43 -4.16 3.30
CA VAL A 65 5.55 -5.32 3.41
C VAL A 65 6.13 -6.32 4.41
N ASP A 66 5.33 -6.67 5.42
CA ASP A 66 5.70 -7.65 6.43
C ASP A 66 4.87 -8.91 6.22
N VAL A 67 5.50 -10.07 6.36
CA VAL A 67 4.81 -11.35 6.42
C VAL A 67 4.61 -11.68 7.89
N LEU A 68 3.35 -11.91 8.29
CA LEU A 68 3.00 -12.10 9.69
C LEU A 68 2.68 -13.56 9.99
N ASP A 69 2.96 -13.97 11.23
CA ASP A 69 2.52 -15.26 11.73
C ASP A 69 1.06 -15.18 12.23
N GLU A 70 0.56 -16.29 12.76
CA GLU A 70 -0.81 -16.37 13.28
C GLU A 70 -1.08 -15.48 14.50
N TYR A 71 -0.01 -15.03 15.16
CA TYR A 71 -0.10 -14.12 16.29
C TYR A 71 0.13 -12.66 15.91
N GLY A 72 0.28 -12.37 14.62
CA GLY A 72 0.52 -11.01 14.13
C GLY A 72 1.96 -10.54 14.26
N ARG A 73 2.90 -11.45 14.55
CA ARG A 73 4.32 -11.11 14.64
C ARG A 73 4.97 -11.20 13.26
N ARG A 74 5.91 -10.32 13.01
CA ARG A 74 6.64 -10.31 11.74
C ARG A 74 7.59 -11.50 11.66
N LEU A 75 7.39 -12.34 10.64
CA LEU A 75 8.29 -13.45 10.32
C LEU A 75 9.47 -12.98 9.50
N TYR A 76 9.20 -12.19 8.46
CA TYR A 76 10.20 -11.60 7.58
C TYR A 76 9.55 -10.47 6.80
N ARG A 77 10.38 -9.72 6.08
CA ARG A 77 9.91 -8.62 5.22
C ARG A 77 10.03 -9.00 3.76
N LEU A 78 9.17 -8.42 2.95
CA LEU A 78 9.26 -8.49 1.50
C LEU A 78 9.58 -7.10 0.97
N CYS A 79 10.55 -7.04 0.07
CA CYS A 79 10.89 -5.80 -0.61
C CYS A 79 10.57 -5.95 -2.09
N PHE A 80 9.76 -5.03 -2.59
CA PHE A 80 9.44 -4.93 -4.01
C PHE A 80 10.15 -3.70 -4.57
N PHE A 81 10.73 -3.86 -5.75
CA PHE A 81 11.41 -2.74 -6.42
C PHE A 81 10.58 -2.28 -7.61
N PRO A 82 9.70 -1.29 -7.41
CA PRO A 82 8.92 -0.76 -8.53
C PRO A 82 9.83 -0.06 -9.54
N ARG A 83 9.46 -0.12 -10.81
CA ARG A 83 10.18 0.57 -11.85
C ARG A 83 9.71 2.01 -11.93
N GLY A 84 10.68 2.95 -11.94
CA GLY A 84 10.40 4.36 -12.08
C GLY A 84 9.92 5.01 -10.77
N ARG A 85 9.50 6.26 -10.90
CA ARG A 85 8.99 7.04 -9.78
C ARG A 85 7.48 6.94 -9.75
N LEU A 86 6.98 6.16 -8.78
CA LEU A 86 5.56 5.96 -8.59
C LEU A 86 5.11 6.65 -7.31
N ALA A 87 3.85 7.10 -7.30
CA ALA A 87 3.26 7.63 -6.09
C ALA A 87 3.15 6.54 -5.03
N THR A 88 3.36 6.89 -3.77
CA THR A 88 3.32 5.95 -2.64
C THR A 88 2.01 5.17 -2.61
N GLY A 89 0.88 5.86 -2.77
CA GLY A 89 -0.43 5.20 -2.78
C GLY A 89 -0.58 4.18 -3.90
N ASP A 90 -0.04 4.49 -5.08
CA ASP A 90 -0.08 3.58 -6.24
C ASP A 90 0.72 2.30 -5.95
N VAL A 91 1.90 2.45 -5.34
CA VAL A 91 2.74 1.31 -4.97
C VAL A 91 2.01 0.42 -3.95
N MET A 92 1.44 1.02 -2.91
CA MET A 92 0.72 0.29 -1.87
C MET A 92 -0.51 -0.42 -2.42
N LEU A 93 -1.24 0.23 -3.33
CA LEU A 93 -2.39 -0.41 -3.99
C LEU A 93 -1.96 -1.58 -4.85
N ALA A 94 -0.87 -1.42 -5.62
CA ALA A 94 -0.34 -2.51 -6.43
C ALA A 94 0.09 -3.70 -5.55
N GLN A 95 0.72 -3.43 -4.41
CA GLN A 95 1.10 -4.47 -3.45
C GLN A 95 -0.12 -5.23 -2.92
N LYS A 96 -1.15 -4.49 -2.54
CA LYS A 96 -2.41 -5.09 -2.07
C LYS A 96 -3.00 -6.01 -3.13
N LEU A 97 -3.17 -5.50 -4.35
CA LEU A 97 -3.77 -6.27 -5.42
C LEU A 97 -2.94 -7.50 -5.79
N ALA A 98 -1.62 -7.35 -5.84
CA ALA A 98 -0.73 -8.45 -6.16
C ALA A 98 -0.81 -9.57 -5.11
N LEU A 99 -0.79 -9.22 -3.83
CA LEU A 99 -0.86 -10.22 -2.76
C LEU A 99 -2.24 -10.89 -2.67
N GLU A 100 -3.30 -10.13 -2.92
CA GLU A 100 -4.66 -10.68 -2.88
C GLU A 100 -5.00 -11.54 -4.10
N ALA A 101 -4.55 -11.16 -5.28
CA ALA A 101 -4.93 -11.80 -6.52
C ALA A 101 -3.83 -12.65 -7.17
N PHE A 102 -2.56 -12.34 -6.91
CA PHE A 102 -1.40 -12.98 -7.56
C PHE A 102 -0.30 -13.27 -6.54
N GLU A 103 -0.68 -13.83 -5.42
CA GLU A 103 0.22 -14.01 -4.27
C GLU A 103 1.50 -14.76 -4.62
N ALA A 104 1.39 -15.90 -5.30
CA ALA A 104 2.55 -16.73 -5.61
C ALA A 104 3.56 -15.98 -6.49
N GLU A 105 3.07 -15.28 -7.50
CA GLU A 105 3.91 -14.50 -8.41
C GLU A 105 4.53 -13.30 -7.69
N ALA A 106 3.75 -12.63 -6.84
CA ALA A 106 4.23 -11.50 -6.07
C ALA A 106 5.37 -11.90 -5.14
N VAL A 107 5.19 -12.98 -4.40
CA VAL A 107 6.20 -13.48 -3.45
C VAL A 107 7.44 -13.96 -4.21
N ALA A 108 7.27 -14.57 -5.39
CA ALA A 108 8.38 -15.06 -6.18
C ALA A 108 9.33 -13.96 -6.65
N VAL A 109 8.81 -12.76 -6.96
CA VAL A 109 9.63 -11.63 -7.44
C VAL A 109 10.14 -10.74 -6.30
N ALA A 110 9.60 -10.87 -5.09
CA ALA A 110 10.01 -10.05 -3.96
C ALA A 110 11.33 -10.52 -3.39
N HIS A 111 12.08 -9.58 -2.80
CA HIS A 111 13.27 -9.91 -2.03
C HIS A 111 12.87 -10.13 -0.58
N LYS A 112 13.32 -11.26 -0.01
CA LYS A 112 13.07 -11.56 1.40
C LYS A 112 14.17 -10.98 2.26
N LEU A 113 13.76 -10.27 3.31
CA LEU A 113 14.68 -9.67 4.27
C LEU A 113 14.32 -10.18 5.67
N PRO A 114 15.34 -10.34 6.56
CA PRO A 114 15.06 -10.77 7.93
C PRO A 114 14.08 -9.83 8.64
N ALA A 115 13.35 -10.36 9.62
CA ALA A 115 12.38 -9.58 10.40
C ALA A 115 12.99 -8.33 11.02
N SER A 116 14.26 -8.40 11.42
CA SER A 116 14.99 -7.31 12.06
C SER A 116 15.63 -6.32 11.08
N TYR A 117 15.53 -6.58 9.77
CA TYR A 117 16.15 -5.69 8.78
C TYR A 117 15.54 -4.30 8.84
N GLY A 118 16.39 -3.29 8.94
CA GLY A 118 15.95 -1.90 9.00
C GLY A 118 15.53 -1.42 10.37
N GLU A 119 15.57 -2.26 11.40
CA GLU A 119 15.21 -1.89 12.77
C GLU A 119 16.40 -1.41 13.59
N ARG A 120 17.54 -1.29 12.99
CA ARG A 120 18.74 -0.88 13.68
C ARG A 120 18.65 0.53 14.16
N LEU A 121 19.13 0.75 15.33
CA LEU A 121 19.36 2.04 15.95
C LEU A 121 18.25 2.69 16.61
#